data_cf114744e45ae640411f40ad6b012d34
#
_entry.id   cf114744e45ae640411f40ad6b012d34
#
_cell.length_a   1.000
_cell.length_b   1.000
_cell.length_c   1.000
_cell.angle_alpha   90.00
_cell.angle_beta   90.00
_cell.angle_gamma   90.00
#
_symmetry.space_group_name_H-M   'P 1'
#
loop_
_entity.id
_entity.type
_entity.pdbx_description
1 polymer ?
#
loop_
_entity_poly.entity_id
_entity_poly.type
_entity_poly.pdbx_seq_one_letter_code
_entity_poly.pdbx_strand_id
1 'polypeptide(L)'
;LLLGHNIMEHIYEDLTGIGISFVFVDEVIESLPEHVKTVVDYRSEKKATLILQKGEFVDKVFEPLPPISLEEKESFARNLAGINHEETLRNSIPNSITFLEMYGASKVEDLNMLDRWRINETYQTMAVPLGVRGRDDLLYLNLHEKAHGPHGLIAGTTGSGKSELVQSYILSLAVNYHPYEVAFLLIDYKGGGMANLFADLPHLVGTITNLDANQANRALVSIKAELKKRQRIFAQYDVNHINQYTKLFKQGEVSEPLPHLFIISDEFAELKQEQPDFMQELVSTARIGRSLGIHLILATQKPSGVVNDQIWSNSKFKIALKVQDVADSREIIKTPDAAQITQSGRAYLQVGNNEIYELFQSAWSGADYIKDGEEDRNRDLTIYEIMENGQYNPINKDLSGLSNTKEVKTVPTELDIVVEEAKSIFEKTGLDKVASPWL
;
A
#
# COMPACT_ATOMS: atom_id res chain seq x y z
N LEU A 1 -12.41 -41.52 -8.75
CA LEU A 1 -11.59 -40.46 -9.37
C LEU A 1 -11.21 -39.33 -8.38
N LEU A 2 -12.04 -39.04 -7.37
CA LEU A 2 -11.76 -37.96 -6.38
C LEU A 2 -10.84 -38.41 -5.23
N LEU A 3 -10.79 -39.73 -4.89
CA LEU A 3 -10.04 -40.24 -3.74
C LEU A 3 -8.51 -40.04 -3.80
N GLY A 4 -7.95 -39.74 -4.95
CA GLY A 4 -6.52 -39.42 -5.12
C GLY A 4 -6.20 -37.94 -5.34
N HIS A 5 -7.16 -37.03 -5.18
CA HIS A 5 -6.96 -35.61 -5.38
C HIS A 5 -6.56 -34.92 -4.08
N ASN A 6 -5.63 -33.96 -4.13
CA ASN A 6 -5.15 -33.23 -2.95
C ASN A 6 -6.26 -32.53 -2.15
N ILE A 7 -7.41 -32.24 -2.79
CA ILE A 7 -8.56 -31.66 -2.10
C ILE A 7 -9.13 -32.59 -1.02
N MET A 8 -8.90 -33.90 -1.14
CA MET A 8 -9.36 -34.86 -0.15
C MET A 8 -8.67 -34.70 1.22
N GLU A 9 -7.46 -34.16 1.26
CA GLU A 9 -6.77 -33.87 2.52
C GLU A 9 -7.52 -32.81 3.34
N HIS A 10 -8.17 -31.83 2.69
CA HIS A 10 -8.93 -30.78 3.34
C HIS A 10 -10.37 -31.16 3.75
N ILE A 11 -10.88 -32.29 3.23
CA ILE A 11 -12.23 -32.77 3.57
C ILE A 11 -12.34 -33.22 5.02
N TYR A 12 -11.23 -33.61 5.61
CA TYR A 12 -11.16 -34.05 7.01
C TYR A 12 -10.93 -32.92 8.01
N GLU A 13 -10.70 -31.70 7.53
CA GLU A 13 -10.53 -30.52 8.36
C GLU A 13 -11.88 -29.82 8.60
N ASP A 14 -12.05 -29.19 9.76
CA ASP A 14 -13.24 -28.36 10.01
C ASP A 14 -13.04 -26.98 9.38
N LEU A 15 -13.50 -26.85 8.14
CA LEU A 15 -13.41 -25.62 7.36
C LEU A 15 -14.67 -24.72 7.49
N THR A 16 -15.55 -25.02 8.42
CA THR A 16 -16.77 -24.21 8.63
C THR A 16 -16.44 -22.78 9.08
N GLY A 17 -15.32 -22.58 9.77
CA GLY A 17 -14.84 -21.25 10.19
C GLY A 17 -14.45 -20.31 9.02
N ILE A 18 -14.16 -20.87 7.85
CA ILE A 18 -13.85 -20.12 6.60
C ILE A 18 -14.98 -20.23 5.57
N GLY A 19 -16.16 -20.70 5.98
CA GLY A 19 -17.37 -20.75 5.14
C GLY A 19 -17.40 -21.87 4.10
N ILE A 20 -16.57 -22.92 4.22
CA ILE A 20 -16.57 -24.06 3.30
C ILE A 20 -17.39 -25.19 3.90
N SER A 21 -18.33 -25.73 3.10
CA SER A 21 -19.15 -26.91 3.42
C SER A 21 -19.04 -27.93 2.30
N PHE A 22 -18.90 -29.20 2.65
CA PHE A 22 -18.88 -30.28 1.70
C PHE A 22 -20.22 -31.03 1.69
N VAL A 23 -20.76 -31.28 0.51
CA VAL A 23 -21.96 -32.09 0.30
C VAL A 23 -21.56 -33.31 -0.54
N PHE A 24 -21.73 -34.49 0.05
CA PHE A 24 -21.49 -35.77 -0.63
C PHE A 24 -22.82 -36.35 -1.07
N VAL A 25 -22.88 -36.81 -2.30
CA VAL A 25 -24.05 -37.49 -2.84
C VAL A 25 -23.59 -38.86 -3.32
N ASP A 26 -24.15 -39.91 -2.71
CA ASP A 26 -23.85 -41.29 -3.03
C ASP A 26 -25.15 -42.15 -2.95
N GLU A 27 -25.13 -43.30 -3.55
CA GLU A 27 -26.27 -44.25 -3.55
C GLU A 27 -26.32 -45.11 -2.28
N VAL A 28 -25.20 -45.21 -1.58
CA VAL A 28 -25.02 -46.11 -0.41
C VAL A 28 -24.46 -45.33 0.76
N ILE A 29 -25.09 -45.44 1.92
CA ILE A 29 -24.69 -44.68 3.13
C ILE A 29 -23.27 -45.06 3.58
N GLU A 30 -22.90 -46.36 3.42
CA GLU A 30 -21.61 -46.88 3.84
C GLU A 30 -20.41 -46.32 3.04
N SER A 31 -20.68 -45.67 1.91
CA SER A 31 -19.66 -45.02 1.06
C SER A 31 -19.39 -43.56 1.46
N LEU A 32 -20.21 -42.98 2.36
CA LEU A 32 -20.02 -41.63 2.84
C LEU A 32 -18.81 -41.56 3.78
N PRO A 33 -18.05 -40.45 3.77
CA PRO A 33 -16.92 -40.25 4.71
C PRO A 33 -17.38 -40.32 6.17
N GLU A 34 -16.56 -40.93 7.04
CA GLU A 34 -16.86 -41.14 8.46
C GLU A 34 -17.17 -39.85 9.24
N HIS A 35 -16.69 -38.68 8.75
CA HIS A 35 -16.83 -37.38 9.43
C HIS A 35 -18.06 -36.60 9.02
N VAL A 36 -18.96 -37.20 8.21
CA VAL A 36 -20.20 -36.52 7.82
C VAL A 36 -21.08 -36.28 9.05
N LYS A 37 -21.41 -35.02 9.32
CA LYS A 37 -22.19 -34.60 10.49
C LYS A 37 -23.70 -34.59 10.25
N THR A 38 -24.14 -34.58 9.00
CA THR A 38 -25.57 -34.58 8.64
C THR A 38 -25.78 -35.52 7.47
N VAL A 39 -26.70 -36.49 7.62
CA VAL A 39 -27.04 -37.49 6.60
C VAL A 39 -28.54 -37.45 6.35
N VAL A 40 -28.88 -37.25 5.07
CA VAL A 40 -30.26 -37.31 4.58
C VAL A 40 -30.37 -38.50 3.63
N ASP A 41 -31.20 -39.48 4.00
CA ASP A 41 -31.54 -40.61 3.13
C ASP A 41 -32.78 -40.25 2.29
N TYR A 42 -32.56 -40.11 1.00
CA TYR A 42 -33.54 -39.68 0.02
C TYR A 42 -34.06 -40.87 -0.81
N ARG A 43 -35.09 -41.55 -0.32
CA ARG A 43 -35.62 -42.81 -0.94
C ARG A 43 -36.63 -42.63 -2.03
N SER A 44 -37.32 -41.50 -2.10
CA SER A 44 -38.29 -41.20 -3.14
C SER A 44 -38.59 -39.69 -3.20
N GLU A 45 -39.18 -39.23 -4.29
CA GLU A 45 -39.59 -37.82 -4.46
C GLU A 45 -40.52 -37.29 -3.36
N LYS A 46 -41.16 -38.17 -2.59
CA LYS A 46 -42.13 -37.82 -1.55
C LYS A 46 -41.65 -38.13 -0.13
N LYS A 47 -40.47 -38.74 0.03
CA LYS A 47 -40.00 -39.13 1.37
C LYS A 47 -38.51 -39.08 1.48
N ALA A 48 -38.03 -38.28 2.42
CA ALA A 48 -36.65 -38.29 2.85
C ALA A 48 -36.58 -38.46 4.38
N THR A 49 -35.49 -39.00 4.87
CA THR A 49 -35.26 -39.20 6.27
C THR A 49 -33.95 -38.56 6.69
N LEU A 50 -33.99 -37.64 7.65
CA LEU A 50 -32.78 -37.12 8.31
C LEU A 50 -32.36 -38.16 9.33
N ILE A 51 -31.29 -38.92 9.01
CA ILE A 51 -30.82 -40.04 9.83
C ILE A 51 -29.83 -39.52 10.88
N LEU A 52 -28.92 -38.65 10.46
CA LEU A 52 -27.87 -38.09 11.34
C LEU A 52 -27.87 -36.58 11.29
N GLN A 53 -27.81 -35.94 12.45
CA GLN A 53 -27.64 -34.50 12.57
C GLN A 53 -26.58 -34.18 13.62
N LYS A 54 -25.49 -33.55 13.23
CA LYS A 54 -24.39 -33.19 14.11
C LYS A 54 -23.77 -34.36 14.90
N GLY A 55 -23.85 -35.58 14.38
CA GLY A 55 -23.32 -36.78 15.02
C GLY A 55 -24.33 -37.54 15.90
N GLU A 56 -25.58 -37.13 15.96
CA GLU A 56 -26.66 -37.80 16.70
C GLU A 56 -27.70 -38.41 15.75
N PHE A 57 -28.15 -39.64 16.00
CA PHE A 57 -29.22 -40.27 15.23
C PHE A 57 -30.57 -39.62 15.60
N VAL A 58 -31.26 -39.10 14.59
CA VAL A 58 -32.51 -38.33 14.77
C VAL A 58 -33.72 -38.94 14.15
N ASP A 59 -33.59 -39.76 13.13
CA ASP A 59 -34.65 -40.56 12.43
C ASP A 59 -35.89 -39.76 12.08
N LYS A 60 -35.73 -38.50 11.66
CA LYS A 60 -36.84 -37.61 11.28
C LYS A 60 -37.22 -37.75 9.82
N VAL A 61 -38.47 -38.11 9.60
CA VAL A 61 -39.03 -38.21 8.24
C VAL A 61 -39.64 -36.88 7.81
N PHE A 62 -39.38 -36.47 6.57
CA PHE A 62 -39.97 -35.27 6.00
C PHE A 62 -40.30 -35.48 4.50
N GLU A 63 -41.20 -34.69 3.96
CA GLU A 63 -41.49 -34.63 2.55
C GLU A 63 -40.63 -33.58 1.87
N PRO A 64 -39.79 -33.97 0.88
CA PRO A 64 -39.04 -33.02 0.10
C PRO A 64 -39.95 -32.15 -0.74
N LEU A 65 -39.49 -30.94 -1.04
CA LEU A 65 -40.17 -30.13 -2.06
C LEU A 65 -40.10 -30.81 -3.44
N PRO A 66 -41.13 -30.63 -4.28
CA PRO A 66 -41.10 -31.19 -5.64
C PRO A 66 -39.87 -30.67 -6.40
N PRO A 67 -39.28 -31.52 -7.27
CA PRO A 67 -38.15 -31.07 -8.09
C PRO A 67 -38.55 -29.88 -8.96
N ILE A 68 -37.75 -28.82 -8.89
CA ILE A 68 -37.93 -27.66 -9.76
C ILE A 68 -37.45 -27.95 -11.18
N SER A 69 -38.07 -27.33 -12.17
CA SER A 69 -37.71 -27.48 -13.57
C SER A 69 -36.30 -26.98 -13.87
N LEU A 70 -35.69 -27.39 -14.95
CA LEU A 70 -34.38 -26.91 -15.37
C LEU A 70 -34.40 -25.38 -15.62
N GLU A 71 -35.50 -24.89 -16.21
CA GLU A 71 -35.70 -23.47 -16.49
C GLU A 71 -35.74 -22.63 -15.19
N GLU A 72 -36.44 -23.13 -14.18
CA GLU A 72 -36.45 -22.46 -12.84
C GLU A 72 -35.09 -22.48 -12.18
N LYS A 73 -34.32 -23.57 -12.30
CA LYS A 73 -32.93 -23.66 -11.79
C LYS A 73 -32.02 -22.65 -12.48
N GLU A 74 -32.09 -22.55 -13.81
CA GLU A 74 -31.30 -21.58 -14.56
C GLU A 74 -31.70 -20.14 -14.23
N SER A 75 -33.01 -19.85 -14.15
CA SER A 75 -33.51 -18.53 -13.76
C SER A 75 -33.02 -18.14 -12.36
N PHE A 76 -33.07 -19.06 -11.42
CA PHE A 76 -32.55 -18.82 -10.05
C PHE A 76 -31.03 -18.56 -10.05
N ALA A 77 -30.27 -19.39 -10.77
CA ALA A 77 -28.83 -19.22 -10.89
C ALA A 77 -28.45 -17.87 -11.54
N ARG A 78 -29.17 -17.47 -12.59
CA ARG A 78 -28.96 -16.16 -13.25
C ARG A 78 -29.30 -14.99 -12.32
N ASN A 79 -30.36 -15.09 -11.54
CA ASN A 79 -30.74 -14.07 -10.58
C ASN A 79 -29.70 -13.93 -9.44
N LEU A 80 -29.09 -15.04 -9.01
CA LEU A 80 -28.04 -15.02 -8.01
C LEU A 80 -26.69 -14.52 -8.53
N ALA A 81 -26.39 -14.76 -9.81
CA ALA A 81 -25.08 -14.41 -10.39
C ALA A 81 -24.79 -12.91 -10.37
N GLY A 82 -25.82 -12.06 -10.34
CA GLY A 82 -25.67 -10.60 -10.24
C GLY A 82 -25.70 -10.06 -8.80
N ILE A 83 -25.91 -10.92 -7.79
CA ILE A 83 -25.96 -10.49 -6.40
C ILE A 83 -24.56 -10.53 -5.81
N ASN A 84 -23.99 -9.36 -5.55
CA ASN A 84 -22.78 -9.24 -4.77
C ASN A 84 -23.11 -9.35 -3.28
N HIS A 85 -22.49 -10.30 -2.60
CA HIS A 85 -22.66 -10.44 -1.16
C HIS A 85 -21.94 -9.28 -0.45
N GLU A 86 -22.64 -8.52 0.41
CA GLU A 86 -22.07 -7.32 1.07
C GLU A 86 -20.81 -7.62 1.86
N GLU A 87 -20.72 -8.77 2.51
CA GLU A 87 -19.51 -9.17 3.23
C GLU A 87 -18.30 -9.40 2.31
N THR A 88 -18.54 -9.94 1.10
CA THR A 88 -17.47 -10.13 0.10
C THR A 88 -16.98 -8.78 -0.43
N LEU A 89 -17.87 -7.79 -0.57
CA LEU A 89 -17.50 -6.44 -0.99
C LEU A 89 -16.72 -5.67 0.09
N ARG A 90 -17.04 -5.88 1.36
CA ARG A 90 -16.30 -5.25 2.47
C ARG A 90 -14.89 -5.81 2.63
N ASN A 91 -14.71 -7.09 2.38
CA ASN A 91 -13.43 -7.78 2.51
C ASN A 91 -12.60 -7.79 1.23
N SER A 92 -13.15 -7.38 0.08
CA SER A 92 -12.38 -7.30 -1.16
C SER A 92 -11.52 -6.05 -1.19
N ILE A 93 -10.24 -6.23 -1.53
CA ILE A 93 -9.33 -5.11 -1.76
C ILE A 93 -9.78 -4.39 -3.02
N PRO A 94 -10.07 -3.07 -3.00
CA PRO A 94 -10.51 -2.33 -4.19
C PRO A 94 -9.43 -2.35 -5.28
N ASN A 95 -9.82 -2.16 -6.53
CA ASN A 95 -8.85 -2.12 -7.64
C ASN A 95 -8.06 -0.81 -7.71
N SER A 96 -8.60 0.26 -7.14
CA SER A 96 -7.94 1.55 -6.99
C SER A 96 -8.55 2.30 -5.81
N ILE A 97 -7.80 3.22 -5.26
CA ILE A 97 -8.25 4.17 -4.24
C ILE A 97 -7.45 5.45 -4.39
N THR A 98 -8.11 6.62 -4.39
CA THR A 98 -7.39 7.89 -4.44
C THR A 98 -6.84 8.26 -3.06
N PHE A 99 -5.95 9.25 -3.03
CA PHE A 99 -5.35 9.69 -1.78
C PHE A 99 -6.39 10.29 -0.82
N LEU A 100 -7.29 11.15 -1.33
CA LEU A 100 -8.35 11.75 -0.53
C LEU A 100 -9.37 10.70 -0.07
N GLU A 101 -9.78 9.77 -0.95
CA GLU A 101 -10.66 8.65 -0.57
C GLU A 101 -10.08 7.81 0.55
N MET A 102 -8.77 7.53 0.53
CA MET A 102 -8.09 6.79 1.60
C MET A 102 -8.21 7.50 2.97
N TYR A 103 -8.22 8.83 2.97
CA TYR A 103 -8.44 9.62 4.18
C TYR A 103 -9.93 9.85 4.52
N GLY A 104 -10.86 9.37 3.69
CA GLY A 104 -12.29 9.66 3.82
C GLY A 104 -12.62 11.15 3.64
N ALA A 105 -11.77 11.86 2.88
CA ALA A 105 -11.87 13.28 2.62
C ALA A 105 -12.54 13.51 1.26
N SER A 106 -13.50 14.45 1.20
CA SER A 106 -14.11 14.90 -0.07
C SER A 106 -13.35 16.07 -0.67
N LYS A 107 -12.65 16.84 0.16
CA LYS A 107 -11.84 17.99 -0.23
C LYS A 107 -10.59 18.08 0.63
N VAL A 108 -9.60 18.83 0.17
CA VAL A 108 -8.28 18.91 0.81
C VAL A 108 -8.34 19.46 2.25
N GLU A 109 -9.27 20.36 2.52
CA GLU A 109 -9.46 20.95 3.86
C GLU A 109 -9.91 19.90 4.89
N ASP A 110 -10.60 18.83 4.46
CA ASP A 110 -11.04 17.72 5.34
C ASP A 110 -9.86 16.91 5.88
N LEU A 111 -8.67 17.04 5.29
CA LEU A 111 -7.44 16.43 5.81
C LEU A 111 -7.04 17.02 7.17
N ASN A 112 -7.50 18.21 7.53
CA ASN A 112 -7.22 18.88 8.81
C ASN A 112 -5.73 18.88 9.17
N MET A 113 -4.85 19.23 8.20
CA MET A 113 -3.39 19.12 8.36
C MET A 113 -2.86 19.89 9.56
N LEU A 114 -3.35 21.11 9.81
CA LEU A 114 -2.87 21.95 10.91
C LEU A 114 -3.09 21.29 12.26
N ASP A 115 -4.24 20.64 12.46
CA ASP A 115 -4.53 19.93 13.71
C ASP A 115 -3.70 18.66 13.84
N ARG A 116 -3.49 17.93 12.73
CA ARG A 116 -2.60 16.76 12.69
C ARG A 116 -1.17 17.17 13.06
N TRP A 117 -0.66 18.26 12.54
CA TRP A 117 0.68 18.77 12.85
C TRP A 117 0.84 19.19 14.31
N ARG A 118 -0.25 19.61 14.99
CA ARG A 118 -0.24 19.95 16.40
C ARG A 118 -0.28 18.73 17.32
N ILE A 119 -1.04 17.70 16.92
CA ILE A 119 -1.35 16.54 17.76
C ILE A 119 -0.32 15.43 17.60
N ASN A 120 0.10 15.16 16.34
CA ASN A 120 0.97 14.03 16.05
C ASN A 120 2.41 14.33 16.43
N GLU A 121 3.04 13.33 17.02
CA GLU A 121 4.40 13.42 17.56
C GLU A 121 5.23 12.22 17.12
N THR A 122 6.30 12.47 16.35
CA THR A 122 7.13 11.42 15.74
C THR A 122 7.85 10.55 16.76
N TYR A 123 8.10 11.08 17.98
CA TYR A 123 8.71 10.28 19.05
C TYR A 123 7.75 9.23 19.64
N GLN A 124 6.45 9.35 19.43
CA GLN A 124 5.45 8.35 19.82
C GLN A 124 5.20 7.36 18.70
N THR A 125 4.96 7.86 17.49
CA THR A 125 4.65 7.04 16.32
C THR A 125 4.96 7.81 15.04
N MET A 126 5.28 7.09 13.97
CA MET A 126 5.34 7.61 12.60
C MET A 126 4.40 6.84 11.68
N ALA A 127 3.32 6.29 12.24
CA ALA A 127 2.32 5.55 11.49
C ALA A 127 1.50 6.49 10.59
N VAL A 128 1.51 6.20 9.30
CA VAL A 128 0.68 6.89 8.31
C VAL A 128 0.01 5.88 7.40
N PRO A 129 -1.21 6.15 6.89
CA PRO A 129 -1.87 5.27 5.94
C PRO A 129 -1.07 5.21 4.63
N LEU A 130 -0.92 3.99 4.11
CA LEU A 130 -0.22 3.67 2.87
C LEU A 130 -1.19 3.23 1.78
N GLY A 131 -2.29 2.63 2.16
CA GLY A 131 -3.32 2.08 1.30
C GLY A 131 -4.37 1.31 2.09
N VAL A 132 -5.09 0.41 1.43
CA VAL A 132 -6.20 -0.34 2.03
C VAL A 132 -6.07 -1.85 1.78
N ARG A 133 -6.47 -2.64 2.78
CA ARG A 133 -6.60 -4.11 2.71
C ARG A 133 -8.04 -4.56 2.44
N GLY A 134 -8.98 -3.64 2.51
CA GLY A 134 -10.41 -3.81 2.27
C GLY A 134 -11.06 -2.43 2.19
N ARG A 135 -12.38 -2.38 2.02
CA ARG A 135 -13.09 -1.11 1.80
C ARG A 135 -12.86 -0.08 2.92
N ASP A 136 -12.86 -0.55 4.18
CA ASP A 136 -12.73 0.30 5.37
C ASP A 136 -11.51 -0.10 6.23
N ASP A 137 -10.58 -0.87 5.67
CA ASP A 137 -9.41 -1.40 6.38
C ASP A 137 -8.13 -0.77 5.86
N LEU A 138 -7.66 0.27 6.56
CA LEU A 138 -6.42 1.00 6.24
C LEU A 138 -5.19 0.19 6.62
N LEU A 139 -4.22 0.14 5.73
CA LEU A 139 -2.87 -0.33 6.03
C LEU A 139 -1.98 0.84 6.39
N TYR A 140 -1.31 0.75 7.54
CA TYR A 140 -0.38 1.77 8.03
C TYR A 140 1.07 1.32 7.87
N LEU A 141 1.92 2.24 7.42
CA LEU A 141 3.37 2.09 7.50
C LEU A 141 3.91 2.99 8.60
N ASN A 142 4.66 2.40 9.55
CA ASN A 142 5.21 3.11 10.69
C ASN A 142 6.74 2.95 10.71
N LEU A 143 7.48 3.97 10.31
CA LEU A 143 8.94 3.93 10.29
C LEU A 143 9.61 4.20 11.64
N HIS A 144 8.83 4.22 12.72
CA HIS A 144 9.42 4.17 14.05
C HIS A 144 10.28 2.90 14.19
N GLU A 145 11.47 3.01 14.77
CA GLU A 145 12.44 1.89 14.82
C GLU A 145 11.90 0.64 15.54
N LYS A 146 11.00 0.83 16.50
CA LYS A 146 10.33 -0.25 17.24
C LYS A 146 9.21 -0.92 16.45
N ALA A 147 8.81 -0.33 15.32
CA ALA A 147 7.77 -0.85 14.44
C ALA A 147 8.36 -1.37 13.12
N HIS A 148 8.12 -0.71 12.00
CA HIS A 148 8.50 -1.17 10.66
C HIS A 148 9.82 -0.57 10.16
N GLY A 149 10.35 0.44 10.85
CA GLY A 149 11.55 1.18 10.43
C GLY A 149 12.87 0.62 10.95
N PRO A 150 13.95 1.35 10.71
CA PRO A 150 13.97 2.71 10.15
C PRO A 150 14.09 2.77 8.62
N HIS A 151 14.48 1.71 7.93
CA HIS A 151 14.79 1.69 6.50
C HIS A 151 13.93 0.69 5.75
N GLY A 152 13.75 0.91 4.46
CA GLY A 152 12.95 0.05 3.62
C GLY A 152 13.33 -0.01 2.15
N LEU A 153 12.75 -1.01 1.48
CA LEU A 153 12.97 -1.34 0.09
C LEU A 153 11.61 -1.44 -0.62
N ILE A 154 11.52 -0.80 -1.79
CA ILE A 154 10.31 -0.83 -2.62
C ILE A 154 10.69 -1.32 -4.01
N ALA A 155 10.01 -2.35 -4.51
CA ALA A 155 10.23 -2.86 -5.85
C ALA A 155 8.95 -2.92 -6.66
N GLY A 156 9.09 -2.66 -7.97
CA GLY A 156 7.96 -2.75 -8.90
C GLY A 156 8.36 -2.30 -10.30
N THR A 157 7.90 -3.02 -11.32
CA THR A 157 8.17 -2.70 -12.73
C THR A 157 7.52 -1.38 -13.15
N THR A 158 7.88 -0.89 -14.33
CA THR A 158 7.20 0.24 -14.96
C THR A 158 5.71 -0.05 -15.09
N GLY A 159 4.86 0.91 -14.71
CA GLY A 159 3.41 0.77 -14.72
C GLY A 159 2.82 -0.03 -13.54
N SER A 160 3.64 -0.51 -12.60
CA SER A 160 3.15 -1.19 -11.40
C SER A 160 2.52 -0.26 -10.36
N GLY A 161 2.72 1.06 -10.47
CA GLY A 161 2.30 2.05 -9.49
C GLY A 161 3.36 2.39 -8.42
N LYS A 162 4.64 2.00 -8.63
CA LYS A 162 5.73 2.22 -7.68
C LYS A 162 5.92 3.71 -7.32
N SER A 163 6.02 4.57 -8.33
CA SER A 163 6.23 6.01 -8.11
C SER A 163 5.00 6.64 -7.42
N GLU A 164 3.79 6.22 -7.80
CA GLU A 164 2.54 6.67 -7.16
C GLU A 164 2.49 6.27 -5.68
N LEU A 165 2.90 5.05 -5.34
CA LEU A 165 2.98 4.60 -3.95
C LEU A 165 3.97 5.46 -3.15
N VAL A 166 5.15 5.73 -3.70
CA VAL A 166 6.16 6.58 -3.04
C VAL A 166 5.65 8.00 -2.84
N GLN A 167 5.01 8.58 -3.86
CA GLN A 167 4.41 9.92 -3.80
C GLN A 167 3.32 9.99 -2.73
N SER A 168 2.39 9.05 -2.72
CA SER A 168 1.32 8.98 -1.73
C SER A 168 1.86 8.80 -0.31
N TYR A 169 2.96 8.05 -0.15
CA TYR A 169 3.61 7.88 1.15
C TYR A 169 4.26 9.19 1.64
N ILE A 170 4.95 9.93 0.76
CA ILE A 170 5.50 11.26 1.07
C ILE A 170 4.37 12.19 1.50
N LEU A 171 3.27 12.25 0.76
CA LEU A 171 2.09 13.05 1.12
C LEU A 171 1.49 12.64 2.46
N SER A 172 1.37 11.32 2.72
CA SER A 172 0.84 10.84 4.00
C SER A 172 1.69 11.28 5.18
N LEU A 173 3.01 11.26 5.06
CA LEU A 173 3.90 11.82 6.09
C LEU A 173 3.72 13.32 6.23
N ALA A 174 3.65 14.06 5.12
CA ALA A 174 3.51 15.51 5.12
C ALA A 174 2.16 15.98 5.68
N VAL A 175 1.08 15.26 5.41
CA VAL A 175 -0.25 15.54 5.97
C VAL A 175 -0.28 15.33 7.48
N ASN A 176 0.41 14.30 7.98
CA ASN A 176 0.30 13.91 9.39
C ASN A 176 1.31 14.60 10.30
N TYR A 177 2.48 15.02 9.82
CA TYR A 177 3.56 15.54 10.65
C TYR A 177 4.04 16.91 10.18
N HIS A 178 4.36 17.78 11.14
CA HIS A 178 4.89 19.11 10.90
C HIS A 178 6.27 19.04 10.19
N PRO A 179 6.62 20.03 9.31
CA PRO A 179 7.95 20.11 8.68
C PRO A 179 9.14 20.10 9.66
N TYR A 180 8.92 20.50 10.92
CA TYR A 180 9.93 20.41 11.98
C TYR A 180 10.10 19.00 12.57
N GLU A 181 9.22 18.07 12.23
CA GLU A 181 9.29 16.69 12.68
C GLU A 181 9.68 15.70 11.58
N VAL A 182 9.32 16.01 10.31
CA VAL A 182 9.61 15.18 9.15
C VAL A 182 10.14 16.05 8.01
N ALA A 183 11.23 15.64 7.40
CA ALA A 183 11.82 16.30 6.24
C ALA A 183 12.26 15.28 5.18
N PHE A 184 12.23 15.67 3.90
CA PHE A 184 12.56 14.82 2.78
C PHE A 184 13.78 15.30 2.02
N LEU A 185 14.65 14.34 1.66
CA LEU A 185 15.72 14.48 0.70
C LEU A 185 15.44 13.48 -0.43
N LEU A 186 15.13 13.98 -1.62
CA LEU A 186 14.77 13.16 -2.76
C LEU A 186 15.96 12.96 -3.70
N ILE A 187 16.29 11.72 -4.01
CA ILE A 187 17.29 11.34 -4.99
C ILE A 187 16.55 10.82 -6.22
N ASP A 188 16.42 11.67 -7.23
CA ASP A 188 15.72 11.38 -8.48
C ASP A 188 16.73 11.32 -9.64
N TYR A 189 17.15 10.09 -9.94
CA TYR A 189 18.21 9.85 -10.90
C TYR A 189 17.77 10.09 -12.37
N LYS A 190 16.48 9.94 -12.66
CA LYS A 190 15.93 10.01 -14.04
C LYS A 190 15.56 11.41 -14.53
N GLY A 191 15.95 12.46 -13.84
CA GLY A 191 15.80 13.81 -14.35
C GLY A 191 14.74 14.67 -13.67
N GLY A 192 14.39 14.39 -12.42
CA GLY A 192 13.69 15.34 -11.56
C GLY A 192 12.17 15.30 -11.65
N GLY A 193 11.57 14.28 -12.26
CA GLY A 193 10.10 14.18 -12.35
C GLY A 193 9.42 14.16 -10.99
N MET A 194 9.87 13.29 -10.09
CA MET A 194 9.32 13.20 -8.73
C MET A 194 9.72 14.41 -7.88
N ALA A 195 10.98 14.86 -7.98
CA ALA A 195 11.46 16.00 -7.21
C ALA A 195 10.69 17.29 -7.50
N ASN A 196 10.34 17.52 -8.76
CA ASN A 196 9.59 18.71 -9.19
C ASN A 196 8.16 18.74 -8.63
N LEU A 197 7.51 17.59 -8.47
CA LEU A 197 6.16 17.51 -7.89
C LEU A 197 6.10 18.02 -6.44
N PHE A 198 7.20 17.90 -5.70
CA PHE A 198 7.29 18.30 -4.29
C PHE A 198 8.08 19.59 -4.05
N ALA A 199 8.44 20.33 -5.11
CA ALA A 199 9.28 21.53 -5.00
C ALA A 199 8.73 22.57 -4.00
N ASP A 200 7.41 22.70 -3.94
CA ASP A 200 6.71 23.64 -3.04
C ASP A 200 6.39 23.06 -1.65
N LEU A 201 6.61 21.76 -1.44
CA LEU A 201 6.31 21.13 -0.15
C LEU A 201 7.24 21.67 0.95
N PRO A 202 6.72 22.20 2.08
CA PRO A 202 7.57 22.78 3.14
C PRO A 202 8.49 21.74 3.80
N HIS A 203 8.20 20.47 3.71
CA HIS A 203 9.00 19.36 4.22
C HIS A 203 10.23 19.03 3.35
N LEU A 204 10.25 19.49 2.09
CA LEU A 204 11.36 19.19 1.19
C LEU A 204 12.57 20.06 1.55
N VAL A 205 13.68 19.42 1.96
CA VAL A 205 14.93 20.10 2.34
C VAL A 205 16.01 20.00 1.28
N GLY A 206 15.84 19.14 0.29
CA GLY A 206 16.79 19.04 -0.82
C GLY A 206 16.40 18.00 -1.85
N THR A 207 16.95 18.15 -3.05
CA THR A 207 16.81 17.21 -4.17
C THR A 207 18.17 16.95 -4.80
N ILE A 208 18.39 15.72 -5.22
CA ILE A 208 19.57 15.32 -5.99
C ILE A 208 19.06 14.78 -7.32
N THR A 209 19.35 15.50 -8.39
CA THR A 209 19.03 15.12 -9.76
C THR A 209 20.31 15.03 -10.58
N ASN A 210 20.38 14.15 -11.55
CA ASN A 210 21.52 14.04 -12.48
C ASN A 210 22.88 13.89 -11.76
N LEU A 211 23.05 12.84 -10.96
CA LEU A 211 24.27 12.57 -10.20
C LEU A 211 25.48 12.28 -11.11
N ASP A 212 26.23 13.33 -11.47
CA ASP A 212 27.61 13.13 -11.88
C ASP A 212 28.51 12.80 -10.66
N ALA A 213 29.74 12.35 -10.88
CA ALA A 213 30.66 11.96 -9.81
C ALA A 213 30.92 13.09 -8.81
N ASN A 214 30.93 14.35 -9.24
CA ASN A 214 31.14 15.51 -8.37
C ASN A 214 29.93 15.78 -7.49
N GLN A 215 28.73 15.69 -8.04
CA GLN A 215 27.50 15.87 -7.29
C GLN A 215 27.28 14.73 -6.31
N ALA A 216 27.60 13.49 -6.66
CA ALA A 216 27.56 12.35 -5.76
C ALA A 216 28.49 12.55 -4.54
N ASN A 217 29.73 12.99 -4.78
CA ASN A 217 30.67 13.28 -3.70
C ASN A 217 30.17 14.42 -2.79
N ARG A 218 29.66 15.51 -3.36
CA ARG A 218 29.07 16.61 -2.57
C ARG A 218 27.88 16.14 -1.74
N ALA A 219 27.00 15.30 -2.31
CA ALA A 219 25.89 14.71 -1.62
C ALA A 219 26.33 13.89 -0.40
N LEU A 220 27.35 13.03 -0.56
CA LEU A 220 27.88 12.24 0.56
C LEU A 220 28.51 13.13 1.63
N VAL A 221 29.28 14.16 1.25
CA VAL A 221 29.85 15.11 2.19
C VAL A 221 28.75 15.80 2.99
N SER A 222 27.69 16.24 2.33
CA SER A 222 26.55 16.91 2.97
C SER A 222 25.81 15.97 3.95
N ILE A 223 25.52 14.73 3.55
CA ILE A 223 24.88 13.74 4.42
C ILE A 223 25.77 13.43 5.63
N LYS A 224 27.07 13.23 5.44
CA LYS A 224 28.03 13.00 6.53
C LYS A 224 28.15 14.21 7.45
N ALA A 225 28.09 15.43 6.92
CA ALA A 225 28.09 16.66 7.70
C ALA A 225 26.83 16.77 8.56
N GLU A 226 25.66 16.43 8.01
CA GLU A 226 24.39 16.39 8.74
C GLU A 226 24.44 15.37 9.89
N LEU A 227 24.99 14.18 9.67
CA LEU A 227 25.17 13.20 10.75
C LEU A 227 26.05 13.74 11.87
N LYS A 228 27.19 14.35 11.52
CA LYS A 228 28.10 14.96 12.51
C LYS A 228 27.43 16.12 13.26
N LYS A 229 26.61 16.92 12.56
CA LYS A 229 25.82 17.98 13.20
C LYS A 229 24.89 17.38 14.24
N ARG A 230 24.12 16.35 13.87
CA ARG A 230 23.18 15.66 14.78
C ARG A 230 23.88 15.05 15.99
N GLN A 231 25.02 14.39 15.79
CA GLN A 231 25.83 13.84 16.88
C GLN A 231 26.31 14.93 17.85
N ARG A 232 26.74 16.10 17.33
CA ARG A 232 27.13 17.24 18.18
C ARG A 232 25.97 17.79 18.99
N ILE A 233 24.81 17.95 18.36
CA ILE A 233 23.58 18.40 19.01
C ILE A 233 23.20 17.42 20.12
N PHE A 234 23.23 16.12 19.84
CA PHE A 234 22.90 15.08 20.83
C PHE A 234 23.85 15.13 22.04
N ALA A 235 25.16 15.28 21.78
CA ALA A 235 26.14 15.42 22.85
C ALA A 235 25.92 16.71 23.68
N GLN A 236 25.51 17.82 23.06
CA GLN A 236 25.23 19.08 23.74
C GLN A 236 24.05 18.98 24.71
N TYR A 237 23.02 18.20 24.37
CA TYR A 237 21.80 18.07 25.18
C TYR A 237 21.69 16.73 25.92
N ASP A 238 22.80 15.96 25.98
CA ASP A 238 22.91 14.69 26.68
C ASP A 238 21.79 13.69 26.27
N VAL A 239 21.51 13.63 24.99
CA VAL A 239 20.57 12.69 24.40
C VAL A 239 21.29 11.71 23.47
N ASN A 240 20.75 10.49 23.30
CA ASN A 240 21.34 9.46 22.45
C ASN A 240 20.44 9.01 21.29
N HIS A 241 19.25 9.58 21.22
CA HIS A 241 18.24 9.20 20.22
C HIS A 241 17.40 10.42 19.81
N ILE A 242 17.04 10.48 18.51
CA ILE A 242 16.23 11.56 17.94
C ILE A 242 14.91 11.78 18.70
N ASN A 243 14.27 10.72 19.16
CA ASN A 243 13.00 10.80 19.88
C ASN A 243 13.12 11.56 21.21
N GLN A 244 14.27 11.44 21.88
CA GLN A 244 14.54 12.22 23.11
C GLN A 244 14.70 13.69 22.76
N TYR A 245 15.45 14.01 21.70
CA TYR A 245 15.62 15.39 21.25
C TYR A 245 14.28 16.02 20.80
N THR A 246 13.48 15.30 20.01
CA THR A 246 12.15 15.78 19.58
C THR A 246 11.25 16.08 20.78
N LYS A 247 11.31 15.24 21.82
CA LYS A 247 10.58 15.50 23.06
C LYS A 247 11.03 16.79 23.75
N LEU A 248 12.34 17.04 23.88
CA LEU A 248 12.89 18.29 24.42
C LEU A 248 12.45 19.51 23.58
N PHE A 249 12.43 19.37 22.25
CA PHE A 249 11.95 20.41 21.35
C PHE A 249 10.47 20.73 21.60
N LYS A 250 9.62 19.73 21.73
CA LYS A 250 8.18 19.90 22.02
C LYS A 250 7.94 20.53 23.40
N GLN A 251 8.81 20.28 24.36
CA GLN A 251 8.76 20.86 25.71
C GLN A 251 9.31 22.29 25.76
N GLY A 252 9.88 22.79 24.64
CA GLY A 252 10.47 24.12 24.56
C GLY A 252 11.85 24.24 25.22
N GLU A 253 12.49 23.12 25.59
CA GLU A 253 13.84 23.11 26.20
C GLU A 253 14.94 23.35 25.17
N VAL A 254 14.66 23.09 23.89
CA VAL A 254 15.53 23.37 22.75
C VAL A 254 14.76 24.15 21.70
N SER A 255 15.43 25.07 20.98
CA SER A 255 14.79 25.94 19.98
C SER A 255 15.02 25.51 18.54
N GLU A 256 16.09 24.74 18.26
CA GLU A 256 16.40 24.30 16.90
C GLU A 256 15.62 23.04 16.57
N PRO A 257 14.76 23.05 15.50
CA PRO A 257 14.08 21.84 15.06
C PRO A 257 15.06 20.87 14.40
N LEU A 258 14.91 19.59 14.70
CA LEU A 258 15.71 18.52 14.12
C LEU A 258 14.78 17.40 13.61
N PRO A 259 14.26 17.54 12.39
CA PRO A 259 13.29 16.57 11.88
C PRO A 259 13.91 15.19 11.60
N HIS A 260 13.09 14.16 11.62
CA HIS A 260 13.41 12.90 10.98
C HIS A 260 13.67 13.14 9.49
N LEU A 261 14.83 12.74 8.97
CA LEU A 261 15.22 12.96 7.59
C LEU A 261 15.00 11.68 6.78
N PHE A 262 14.07 11.73 5.84
CA PHE A 262 13.76 10.65 4.91
C PHE A 262 14.55 10.86 3.62
N ILE A 263 15.52 10.00 3.38
CA ILE A 263 16.28 9.96 2.13
C ILE A 263 15.61 8.91 1.23
N ILE A 264 15.01 9.36 0.13
CA ILE A 264 14.21 8.52 -0.77
C ILE A 264 14.87 8.51 -2.14
N SER A 265 15.24 7.33 -2.63
CA SER A 265 15.74 7.13 -3.99
C SER A 265 14.72 6.38 -4.83
N ASP A 266 14.27 6.98 -5.94
CA ASP A 266 13.26 6.41 -6.83
C ASP A 266 13.79 5.25 -7.68
N GLU A 267 15.07 5.29 -8.10
CA GLU A 267 15.69 4.22 -8.88
C GLU A 267 17.16 4.00 -8.44
N PHE A 268 17.30 3.23 -7.36
CA PHE A 268 18.64 3.00 -6.83
C PHE A 268 19.48 1.99 -7.65
N ALA A 269 18.85 1.20 -8.53
CA ALA A 269 19.57 0.25 -9.37
C ALA A 269 20.54 0.97 -10.31
N GLU A 270 20.09 2.02 -10.98
CA GLU A 270 20.93 2.85 -11.84
C GLU A 270 22.02 3.56 -11.03
N LEU A 271 21.63 4.13 -9.88
CA LEU A 271 22.56 4.77 -8.97
C LEU A 271 23.67 3.82 -8.49
N LYS A 272 23.33 2.57 -8.15
CA LYS A 272 24.30 1.55 -7.75
C LYS A 272 25.24 1.17 -8.89
N GLN A 273 24.72 1.11 -10.12
CA GLN A 273 25.52 0.74 -11.30
C GLN A 273 26.52 1.84 -11.67
N GLU A 274 26.10 3.10 -11.65
CA GLU A 274 26.94 4.23 -12.06
C GLU A 274 27.81 4.79 -10.94
N GLN A 275 27.33 4.73 -9.70
CA GLN A 275 27.98 5.27 -8.51
C GLN A 275 28.00 4.23 -7.37
N PRO A 276 28.69 3.09 -7.53
CA PRO A 276 28.67 2.00 -6.54
C PRO A 276 29.21 2.42 -5.17
N ASP A 277 30.25 3.25 -5.15
CA ASP A 277 30.85 3.77 -3.90
C ASP A 277 29.87 4.70 -3.16
N PHE A 278 29.12 5.53 -3.90
CA PHE A 278 28.09 6.38 -3.32
C PHE A 278 27.00 5.53 -2.67
N MET A 279 26.53 4.49 -3.32
CA MET A 279 25.50 3.59 -2.75
C MET A 279 25.98 2.87 -1.50
N GLN A 280 27.20 2.35 -1.51
CA GLN A 280 27.77 1.66 -0.35
C GLN A 280 27.90 2.60 0.85
N GLU A 281 28.38 3.81 0.64
CA GLU A 281 28.52 4.84 1.66
C GLU A 281 27.15 5.33 2.16
N LEU A 282 26.15 5.49 1.27
CA LEU A 282 24.80 5.88 1.63
C LEU A 282 24.14 4.85 2.55
N VAL A 283 24.23 3.56 2.22
CA VAL A 283 23.68 2.45 3.03
C VAL A 283 24.42 2.37 4.39
N SER A 284 25.74 2.54 4.40
CA SER A 284 26.52 2.57 5.63
C SER A 284 26.15 3.76 6.53
N THR A 285 25.96 4.92 5.93
CA THR A 285 25.56 6.16 6.59
C THR A 285 24.16 6.05 7.20
N ALA A 286 23.22 5.47 6.47
CA ALA A 286 21.87 5.23 6.97
C ALA A 286 21.87 4.29 8.20
N ARG A 287 22.68 3.24 8.18
CA ARG A 287 22.82 2.33 9.33
C ARG A 287 23.31 3.06 10.59
N ILE A 288 24.30 3.95 10.46
CA ILE A 288 24.81 4.77 11.56
C ILE A 288 23.76 5.81 11.97
N GLY A 289 23.05 6.37 11.01
CA GLY A 289 22.04 7.41 11.20
C GLY A 289 20.75 6.98 11.86
N ARG A 290 20.58 5.67 12.14
CA ARG A 290 19.34 5.10 12.70
C ARG A 290 18.88 5.84 13.98
N SER A 291 19.71 5.95 14.99
CA SER A 291 19.41 6.68 16.23
C SER A 291 19.35 8.19 16.05
N LEU A 292 19.94 8.70 14.97
CA LEU A 292 19.96 10.12 14.62
C LEU A 292 18.74 10.58 13.81
N GLY A 293 17.79 9.68 13.55
CA GLY A 293 16.56 9.99 12.82
C GLY A 293 16.74 10.04 11.29
N ILE A 294 17.67 9.26 10.74
CA ILE A 294 17.84 9.10 9.29
C ILE A 294 17.09 7.84 8.83
N HIS A 295 16.25 8.00 7.84
CA HIS A 295 15.48 6.93 7.23
C HIS A 295 15.83 6.82 5.74
N LEU A 296 16.23 5.62 5.27
CA LEU A 296 16.57 5.36 3.89
C LEU A 296 15.49 4.49 3.26
N ILE A 297 14.88 4.98 2.19
CA ILE A 297 13.91 4.26 1.37
C ILE A 297 14.50 4.13 -0.04
N LEU A 298 14.77 2.89 -0.43
CA LEU A 298 15.32 2.55 -1.74
C LEU A 298 14.25 1.95 -2.62
N ALA A 299 13.95 2.60 -3.74
CA ALA A 299 13.01 2.07 -4.72
C ALA A 299 13.72 1.65 -6.00
N THR A 300 13.24 0.57 -6.66
CA THR A 300 13.80 0.07 -7.91
C THR A 300 12.75 -0.61 -8.78
N GLN A 301 12.93 -0.51 -10.08
CA GLN A 301 12.15 -1.27 -11.07
C GLN A 301 12.71 -2.68 -11.29
N LYS A 302 14.01 -2.86 -11.07
CA LYS A 302 14.71 -4.12 -11.33
C LYS A 302 15.51 -4.56 -10.10
N PRO A 303 14.93 -5.37 -9.21
CA PRO A 303 15.60 -5.81 -7.99
C PRO A 303 16.71 -6.84 -8.21
N SER A 304 16.58 -7.71 -9.22
CA SER A 304 17.51 -8.81 -9.46
C SER A 304 18.94 -8.34 -9.72
N GLY A 305 19.88 -8.87 -8.95
CA GLY A 305 21.30 -8.54 -9.00
C GLY A 305 21.68 -7.17 -8.44
N VAL A 306 20.71 -6.40 -7.97
CA VAL A 306 20.90 -5.06 -7.40
C VAL A 306 20.78 -5.08 -5.88
N VAL A 307 19.80 -5.81 -5.36
CA VAL A 307 19.61 -6.01 -3.93
C VAL A 307 20.61 -7.04 -3.42
N ASN A 308 21.57 -6.61 -2.63
CA ASN A 308 22.50 -7.51 -1.95
C ASN A 308 22.06 -7.74 -0.50
N ASP A 309 22.70 -8.70 0.19
CA ASP A 309 22.38 -9.06 1.57
C ASP A 309 22.47 -7.88 2.53
N GLN A 310 23.37 -6.94 2.28
CA GLN A 310 23.53 -5.74 3.11
C GLN A 310 22.34 -4.79 2.96
N ILE A 311 21.87 -4.55 1.73
CA ILE A 311 20.69 -3.71 1.47
C ILE A 311 19.45 -4.41 2.04
N TRP A 312 19.30 -5.71 1.76
CA TRP A 312 18.14 -6.48 2.21
C TRP A 312 18.04 -6.55 3.74
N SER A 313 19.14 -6.84 4.43
CA SER A 313 19.17 -6.96 5.90
C SER A 313 18.99 -5.64 6.63
N ASN A 314 19.41 -4.51 6.04
CA ASN A 314 19.19 -3.19 6.60
C ASN A 314 17.76 -2.66 6.36
N SER A 315 17.03 -3.24 5.42
CA SER A 315 15.65 -2.85 5.08
C SER A 315 14.67 -3.70 5.88
N LYS A 316 14.14 -3.17 6.99
CA LYS A 316 13.21 -3.90 7.86
C LYS A 316 11.87 -4.11 7.18
N PHE A 317 11.33 -3.10 6.47
CA PHE A 317 10.16 -3.28 5.62
C PHE A 317 10.55 -3.45 4.15
N LYS A 318 9.78 -4.24 3.43
CA LYS A 318 9.87 -4.43 1.99
C LYS A 318 8.47 -4.32 1.40
N ILE A 319 8.36 -3.59 0.31
CA ILE A 319 7.13 -3.48 -0.46
C ILE A 319 7.41 -3.98 -1.87
N ALA A 320 6.64 -4.96 -2.31
CA ALA A 320 6.72 -5.50 -3.66
C ALA A 320 5.39 -5.28 -4.38
N LEU A 321 5.40 -4.37 -5.35
CA LEU A 321 4.35 -4.25 -6.35
C LEU A 321 4.55 -5.33 -7.42
N LYS A 322 3.79 -5.26 -8.52
CA LYS A 322 4.02 -6.15 -9.66
C LYS A 322 5.48 -6.10 -10.10
N VAL A 323 6.15 -7.25 -10.12
CA VAL A 323 7.49 -7.45 -10.65
C VAL A 323 7.45 -8.28 -11.93
N GLN A 324 8.57 -8.35 -12.65
CA GLN A 324 8.62 -8.98 -13.96
C GLN A 324 8.49 -10.49 -13.89
N ASP A 325 9.17 -11.11 -12.92
CA ASP A 325 9.20 -12.55 -12.77
C ASP A 325 9.28 -13.01 -11.29
N VAL A 326 9.25 -14.33 -11.10
CA VAL A 326 9.31 -14.96 -9.78
C VAL A 326 10.67 -14.74 -9.10
N ALA A 327 11.77 -14.61 -9.86
CA ALA A 327 13.09 -14.37 -9.29
C ALA A 327 13.15 -12.97 -8.65
N ASP A 328 12.64 -11.97 -9.34
CA ASP A 328 12.50 -10.60 -8.82
C ASP A 328 11.67 -10.57 -7.52
N SER A 329 10.54 -11.29 -7.51
CA SER A 329 9.69 -11.37 -6.31
C SER A 329 10.45 -12.00 -5.13
N ARG A 330 11.13 -13.12 -5.34
CA ARG A 330 11.90 -13.80 -4.31
C ARG A 330 13.11 -13.01 -3.81
N GLU A 331 13.67 -12.16 -4.65
CA GLU A 331 14.76 -11.26 -4.26
C GLU A 331 14.30 -10.29 -3.15
N ILE A 332 13.08 -9.76 -3.27
CA ILE A 332 12.54 -8.73 -2.37
C ILE A 332 11.82 -9.35 -1.17
N ILE A 333 10.79 -10.14 -1.40
CA ILE A 333 9.89 -10.63 -0.34
C ILE A 333 10.03 -12.12 -0.04
N LYS A 334 10.98 -12.81 -0.67
CA LYS A 334 11.28 -14.24 -0.51
C LYS A 334 10.15 -15.20 -0.93
N THR A 335 9.05 -14.69 -1.50
CA THR A 335 7.92 -15.45 -2.05
C THR A 335 7.74 -15.16 -3.55
N PRO A 336 7.01 -15.98 -4.32
CA PRO A 336 6.74 -15.72 -5.73
C PRO A 336 5.60 -14.73 -5.98
N ASP A 337 4.91 -14.25 -4.94
CA ASP A 337 3.56 -13.70 -4.99
C ASP A 337 3.47 -12.38 -5.75
N ALA A 338 4.49 -11.52 -5.66
CA ALA A 338 4.50 -10.24 -6.36
C ALA A 338 4.53 -10.37 -7.89
N ALA A 339 5.02 -11.50 -8.41
CA ALA A 339 4.98 -11.79 -9.85
C ALA A 339 3.56 -12.08 -10.37
N GLN A 340 2.63 -12.44 -9.48
CA GLN A 340 1.23 -12.78 -9.82
C GLN A 340 0.31 -11.56 -9.76
N ILE A 341 0.78 -10.42 -9.28
CA ILE A 341 0.00 -9.18 -9.22
C ILE A 341 -0.35 -8.72 -10.64
N THR A 342 -1.62 -8.43 -10.88
CA THR A 342 -2.12 -7.94 -12.17
C THR A 342 -2.54 -6.47 -12.11
N GLN A 343 -3.01 -5.99 -10.96
CA GLN A 343 -3.51 -4.64 -10.76
C GLN A 343 -2.36 -3.66 -10.51
N SER A 344 -2.45 -2.45 -11.08
CA SER A 344 -1.55 -1.34 -10.74
C SER A 344 -1.80 -0.85 -9.32
N GLY A 345 -0.75 -0.51 -8.58
CA GLY A 345 -0.83 -0.08 -7.18
C GLY A 345 -1.10 -1.20 -6.17
N ARG A 346 -1.33 -2.43 -6.63
CA ARG A 346 -1.42 -3.59 -5.76
C ARG A 346 -0.03 -4.00 -5.29
N ALA A 347 0.13 -4.27 -3.98
CA ALA A 347 1.44 -4.57 -3.42
C ALA A 347 1.36 -5.49 -2.19
N TYR A 348 2.45 -6.16 -1.91
CA TYR A 348 2.70 -6.86 -0.64
C TYR A 348 3.59 -5.99 0.25
N LEU A 349 3.19 -5.82 1.49
CA LEU A 349 4.03 -5.30 2.57
C LEU A 349 4.56 -6.46 3.41
N GLN A 350 5.88 -6.57 3.50
CA GLN A 350 6.56 -7.49 4.39
C GLN A 350 7.38 -6.71 5.41
N VAL A 351 7.28 -7.07 6.68
CA VAL A 351 8.08 -6.50 7.77
C VAL A 351 8.78 -7.61 8.53
N GLY A 352 10.05 -7.41 8.84
CA GLY A 352 10.87 -8.39 9.53
C GLY A 352 10.98 -9.71 8.74
N ASN A 353 10.98 -10.81 9.45
CA ASN A 353 10.95 -12.16 8.88
C ASN A 353 9.51 -12.69 8.84
N ASN A 354 8.64 -12.02 8.07
CA ASN A 354 7.19 -12.30 8.00
C ASN A 354 6.40 -12.01 9.30
N GLU A 355 6.87 -11.10 10.13
CA GLU A 355 6.07 -10.57 11.24
C GLU A 355 4.78 -9.91 10.72
N ILE A 356 4.87 -9.25 9.56
CA ILE A 356 3.76 -8.73 8.78
C ILE A 356 3.96 -9.16 7.33
N TYR A 357 2.92 -9.72 6.73
CA TYR A 357 2.86 -10.05 5.31
C TYR A 357 1.46 -9.79 4.80
N GLU A 358 1.24 -8.61 4.20
CA GLU A 358 -0.09 -8.10 3.88
C GLU A 358 -0.19 -7.69 2.42
N LEU A 359 -1.24 -8.16 1.74
CA LEU A 359 -1.62 -7.67 0.41
C LEU A 359 -2.52 -6.44 0.55
N PHE A 360 -2.24 -5.39 -0.21
CA PHE A 360 -3.00 -4.15 -0.14
C PHE A 360 -3.06 -3.42 -1.49
N GLN A 361 -3.95 -2.46 -1.59
CA GLN A 361 -3.99 -1.48 -2.68
C GLN A 361 -3.44 -0.16 -2.18
N SER A 362 -2.37 0.34 -2.82
CA SER A 362 -1.81 1.65 -2.50
C SER A 362 -2.74 2.77 -2.95
N ALA A 363 -2.70 3.87 -2.22
CA ALA A 363 -3.38 5.08 -2.65
C ALA A 363 -2.70 5.72 -3.87
N TRP A 364 -3.50 6.40 -4.68
CA TRP A 364 -3.07 7.13 -5.87
C TRP A 364 -3.35 8.63 -5.71
N SER A 365 -2.30 9.44 -5.73
CA SER A 365 -2.37 10.89 -5.57
C SER A 365 -2.41 11.68 -6.88
N GLY A 366 -2.19 11.01 -8.01
CA GLY A 366 -2.26 11.60 -9.34
C GLY A 366 -3.67 11.75 -9.93
N ALA A 367 -4.72 11.44 -9.15
CA ALA A 367 -6.11 11.62 -9.56
C ALA A 367 -6.45 13.11 -9.75
N ASP A 368 -7.27 13.43 -10.75
CA ASP A 368 -7.76 14.78 -10.98
C ASP A 368 -8.57 15.27 -9.78
N TYR A 369 -8.22 16.46 -9.28
CA TYR A 369 -8.97 17.09 -8.20
C TYR A 369 -10.10 17.94 -8.74
N ILE A 370 -11.34 17.57 -8.45
CA ILE A 370 -12.56 18.29 -8.88
C ILE A 370 -13.16 18.97 -7.65
N LYS A 371 -13.22 20.31 -7.65
CA LYS A 371 -13.90 21.06 -6.59
C LYS A 371 -15.41 20.82 -6.61
N ASP A 372 -16.02 20.72 -5.42
CA ASP A 372 -17.47 20.65 -5.26
C ASP A 372 -18.20 21.74 -6.09
N GLY A 373 -19.08 21.30 -6.98
CA GLY A 373 -19.85 22.17 -7.88
C GLY A 373 -19.51 22.08 -9.37
N GLU A 374 -18.44 21.39 -9.76
CA GLU A 374 -18.11 21.07 -11.15
C GLU A 374 -18.49 19.62 -11.55
N GLU A 375 -19.47 19.06 -10.89
CA GLU A 375 -19.82 17.62 -10.88
C GLU A 375 -20.17 16.98 -12.23
N ASP A 376 -20.17 17.67 -13.34
CA ASP A 376 -20.81 17.13 -14.55
C ASP A 376 -19.88 16.85 -15.73
N ARG A 377 -18.54 16.89 -15.57
CA ARG A 377 -17.62 16.69 -16.71
C ARG A 377 -16.95 15.33 -16.81
N ASN A 378 -16.95 14.53 -15.74
CA ASN A 378 -16.31 13.21 -15.72
C ASN A 378 -17.25 12.08 -15.28
N ARG A 379 -18.54 12.14 -15.65
CA ARG A 379 -19.35 10.93 -15.58
C ARG A 379 -18.72 9.89 -16.51
N ASP A 380 -18.45 8.71 -15.98
CA ASP A 380 -18.15 7.55 -16.83
C ASP A 380 -19.30 7.35 -17.82
N LEU A 381 -19.10 7.84 -19.04
CA LEU A 381 -20.06 7.72 -20.14
C LEU A 381 -19.91 6.38 -20.86
N THR A 382 -19.17 5.44 -20.28
CA THR A 382 -19.01 4.13 -20.86
C THR A 382 -20.34 3.40 -20.84
N ILE A 383 -20.84 3.08 -22.02
CA ILE A 383 -22.03 2.25 -22.18
C ILE A 383 -21.57 0.79 -22.19
N TYR A 384 -22.14 0.00 -21.30
CA TYR A 384 -21.84 -1.40 -21.21
C TYR A 384 -22.98 -2.25 -21.75
N GLU A 385 -22.65 -3.21 -22.59
CA GLU A 385 -23.54 -4.32 -22.93
C GLU A 385 -23.44 -5.37 -21.80
N ILE A 386 -24.56 -5.79 -21.29
CA ILE A 386 -24.63 -6.90 -20.33
C ILE A 386 -24.78 -8.18 -21.13
N MET A 387 -23.75 -9.00 -21.08
CA MET A 387 -23.75 -10.33 -21.74
C MET A 387 -24.70 -11.28 -21.01
N GLU A 388 -25.17 -12.32 -21.68
CA GLU A 388 -26.07 -13.36 -21.10
C GLU A 388 -25.45 -14.04 -19.85
N ASN A 389 -24.14 -14.03 -19.73
CA ASN A 389 -23.39 -14.55 -18.58
C ASN A 389 -23.21 -13.53 -17.44
N GLY A 390 -23.82 -12.33 -17.55
CA GLY A 390 -23.72 -11.27 -16.56
C GLY A 390 -22.43 -10.44 -16.60
N GLN A 391 -21.55 -10.67 -17.58
CA GLN A 391 -20.35 -9.84 -17.75
C GLN A 391 -20.68 -8.53 -18.47
N TYR A 392 -19.95 -7.48 -18.11
CA TYR A 392 -20.05 -6.16 -18.73
C TYR A 392 -19.00 -6.05 -19.85
N ASN A 393 -19.48 -5.74 -21.06
CA ASN A 393 -18.63 -5.48 -22.22
C ASN A 393 -18.79 -4.00 -22.64
N PRO A 394 -17.75 -3.16 -22.58
CA PRO A 394 -17.87 -1.76 -22.99
C PRO A 394 -18.10 -1.67 -24.50
N ILE A 395 -19.20 -1.01 -24.88
CA ILE A 395 -19.60 -0.85 -26.29
C ILE A 395 -18.93 0.38 -26.91
N ASN A 396 -18.80 1.47 -26.15
CA ASN A 396 -18.14 2.68 -26.61
C ASN A 396 -16.70 2.72 -26.11
N LYS A 397 -15.76 2.99 -27.03
CA LYS A 397 -14.41 3.38 -26.64
C LYS A 397 -14.40 4.86 -26.33
N ASP A 398 -13.78 5.23 -25.22
CA ASP A 398 -13.52 6.63 -24.94
C ASP A 398 -12.62 7.20 -26.06
N LEU A 399 -13.20 8.03 -26.90
CA LEU A 399 -12.53 8.77 -27.97
C LEU A 399 -12.24 10.21 -27.56
N SER A 400 -12.41 10.56 -26.30
CA SER A 400 -12.21 11.92 -25.78
C SER A 400 -10.80 12.46 -26.00
N GLY A 401 -9.80 11.60 -26.17
CA GLY A 401 -8.43 11.97 -26.57
C GLY A 401 -8.25 12.45 -28.02
N LEU A 402 -9.26 12.28 -28.89
CA LEU A 402 -9.13 12.59 -30.32
C LEU A 402 -9.83 13.90 -30.73
N SER A 403 -10.59 14.55 -29.88
CA SER A 403 -11.46 15.66 -30.27
C SER A 403 -11.09 17.05 -29.71
N ASN A 404 -10.05 17.24 -28.93
CA ASN A 404 -9.76 18.52 -28.30
C ASN A 404 -8.41 19.14 -28.71
N THR A 405 -8.44 19.91 -29.79
CA THR A 405 -7.53 21.04 -30.06
C THR A 405 -7.99 22.32 -29.34
N LYS A 406 -8.41 22.25 -28.08
CA LYS A 406 -8.63 23.41 -27.22
C LYS A 406 -7.69 23.28 -26.03
N GLU A 407 -7.09 24.45 -25.70
CA GLU A 407 -6.16 24.61 -24.56
C GLU A 407 -6.44 23.63 -23.44
N VAL A 408 -5.51 22.70 -23.25
CA VAL A 408 -5.53 21.76 -22.14
C VAL A 408 -5.36 22.60 -20.87
N LYS A 409 -6.46 23.00 -20.25
CA LYS A 409 -6.44 23.38 -18.85
C LYS A 409 -6.07 22.09 -18.11
N THR A 410 -4.83 21.99 -17.70
CA THR A 410 -4.38 20.91 -16.80
C THR A 410 -5.19 21.04 -15.52
N VAL A 411 -6.09 20.09 -15.30
CA VAL A 411 -6.80 19.96 -14.02
C VAL A 411 -5.75 19.61 -12.97
N PRO A 412 -5.67 20.32 -11.82
CA PRO A 412 -4.73 20.00 -10.79
C PRO A 412 -5.02 18.59 -10.23
N THR A 413 -3.98 17.86 -9.89
CA THR A 413 -4.11 16.54 -9.25
C THR A 413 -4.35 16.70 -7.74
N GLU A 414 -4.79 15.63 -7.08
CA GLU A 414 -4.87 15.59 -5.62
C GLU A 414 -3.51 15.90 -4.98
N LEU A 415 -2.40 15.41 -5.57
CA LEU A 415 -1.04 15.73 -5.14
C LEU A 415 -0.78 17.24 -5.16
N ASP A 416 -1.09 17.90 -6.28
CA ASP A 416 -0.84 19.34 -6.43
C ASP A 416 -1.57 20.14 -5.35
N ILE A 417 -2.84 19.82 -5.12
CA ILE A 417 -3.67 20.52 -4.13
C ILE A 417 -3.21 20.26 -2.69
N VAL A 418 -2.79 19.01 -2.37
CA VAL A 418 -2.27 18.68 -1.04
C VAL A 418 -0.95 19.42 -0.77
N VAL A 419 -0.06 19.51 -1.77
CA VAL A 419 1.21 20.26 -1.66
C VAL A 419 0.94 21.75 -1.47
N GLU A 420 0.00 22.33 -2.26
CA GLU A 420 -0.40 23.73 -2.15
C GLU A 420 -1.00 24.06 -0.78
N GLU A 421 -1.88 23.21 -0.25
CA GLU A 421 -2.47 23.37 1.08
C GLU A 421 -1.43 23.28 2.18
N ALA A 422 -0.50 22.30 2.13
CA ALA A 422 0.59 22.19 3.09
C ALA A 422 1.48 23.45 3.08
N LYS A 423 1.79 24.01 1.90
CA LYS A 423 2.52 25.27 1.73
C LYS A 423 1.77 26.42 2.35
N SER A 424 0.48 26.58 2.01
CA SER A 424 -0.38 27.67 2.52
C SER A 424 -0.48 27.63 4.05
N ILE A 425 -0.69 26.46 4.64
CA ILE A 425 -0.77 26.30 6.09
C ILE A 425 0.58 26.68 6.74
N PHE A 426 1.69 26.19 6.19
CA PHE A 426 3.02 26.47 6.77
C PHE A 426 3.37 27.97 6.70
N GLU A 427 3.11 28.63 5.57
CA GLU A 427 3.33 30.08 5.41
C GLU A 427 2.52 30.90 6.42
N LYS A 428 1.27 30.51 6.70
CA LYS A 428 0.44 31.17 7.73
C LYS A 428 0.99 31.05 9.15
N THR A 429 1.85 30.06 9.42
CA THR A 429 2.49 29.94 10.75
C THR A 429 3.58 30.98 10.97
N GLY A 430 4.12 31.58 9.92
CA GLY A 430 5.24 32.53 9.98
C GLY A 430 6.57 31.88 10.42
N LEU A 431 6.66 30.56 10.41
CA LEU A 431 7.87 29.82 10.78
C LEU A 431 8.83 29.72 9.59
N ASP A 432 10.14 29.70 9.89
CA ASP A 432 11.17 29.47 8.89
C ASP A 432 11.23 28.00 8.45
N LYS A 433 11.54 27.75 7.19
CA LYS A 433 11.82 26.39 6.70
C LYS A 433 13.05 25.80 7.39
N VAL A 434 13.06 24.50 7.60
CA VAL A 434 14.24 23.77 8.05
C VAL A 434 15.39 23.99 7.08
N ALA A 435 16.59 24.31 7.62
CA ALA A 435 17.77 24.52 6.79
C ALA A 435 18.10 23.28 5.96
N SER A 436 18.38 23.51 4.67
CA SER A 436 18.85 22.42 3.80
C SER A 436 20.16 21.82 4.35
N PRO A 437 20.31 20.49 4.37
CA PRO A 437 21.59 19.85 4.70
C PRO A 437 22.65 20.04 3.60
N TRP A 438 22.28 20.66 2.47
CA TRP A 438 23.20 20.91 1.36
C TRP A 438 24.15 22.06 1.65
N LEU A 439 25.40 21.82 1.29
CA LEU A 439 26.48 22.81 1.21
C LEU A 439 26.54 23.46 -0.16
#